data_6526c30da4cb2953b6b70fe8668bd177
#
_entry.id   6526c30da4cb2953b6b70fe8668bd177
#
_cell.length_a   1.000
_cell.length_b   1.000
_cell.length_c   1.000
_cell.angle_alpha   90.00
_cell.angle_beta   90.00
_cell.angle_gamma   90.00
#
_symmetry.space_group_name_H-M   'P 1'
#
loop_
_entity.id
_entity.type
_entity.pdbx_description
1 polymer ?
#
loop_
_entity_poly.entity_id
_entity_poly.type
_entity_poly.pdbx_seq_one_letter_code
_entity_poly.pdbx_strand_id
1 'polypeptide(L)'
;MIRKIVAASILCIGSVAFAQENRPLEVGFDAEGCPTGVTSADDSCGNGPDPFDVACRSNGAVVRWAPGDAIGEIRAKQGSPGELHSCRHVSGFYQCVVQGNVNDEVMYDVIATNGCPYDPVIRIR
;
A
#
# COMPACT_ATOMS: atom_id res chain seq x y z
N MET A 1 3.65 3.67 39.13
CA MET A 1 4.21 4.45 38.03
C MET A 1 5.11 3.62 37.13
N ILE A 2 6.11 2.95 37.68
CA ILE A 2 7.04 2.14 36.91
C ILE A 2 6.32 1.04 36.12
N ARG A 3 5.30 0.45 36.74
CA ARG A 3 4.50 -0.59 36.08
C ARG A 3 3.82 -0.14 34.80
N LYS A 4 3.35 1.11 34.79
CA LYS A 4 2.70 1.67 33.60
C LYS A 4 3.69 1.83 32.45
N ILE A 5 4.91 2.19 32.75
CA ILE A 5 5.96 2.35 31.74
C ILE A 5 6.30 1.00 31.11
N VAL A 6 6.40 -0.05 31.92
CA VAL A 6 6.69 -1.40 31.42
C VAL A 6 5.57 -1.89 30.51
N ALA A 7 4.31 -1.68 30.92
CA ALA A 7 3.17 -2.08 30.10
C ALA A 7 3.15 -1.33 28.78
N ALA A 8 3.47 -0.04 28.81
CA ALA A 8 3.54 0.76 27.58
C ALA A 8 4.61 0.24 26.63
N SER A 9 5.75 -0.18 27.16
CA SER A 9 6.83 -0.72 26.32
C SER A 9 6.40 -1.99 25.61
N ILE A 10 5.68 -2.88 26.29
CA ILE A 10 5.19 -4.12 25.69
C ILE A 10 4.20 -3.82 24.58
N LEU A 11 3.30 -2.88 24.80
CA LEU A 11 2.34 -2.45 23.78
C LEU A 11 3.04 -1.86 22.56
N CYS A 12 4.12 -1.11 22.77
CA CYS A 12 4.88 -0.54 21.65
C CYS A 12 5.47 -1.61 20.73
N ILE A 13 5.93 -2.73 21.28
CA ILE A 13 6.46 -3.82 20.47
C ILE A 13 5.38 -4.40 19.56
N GLY A 14 4.18 -4.65 20.11
CA GLY A 14 3.07 -5.14 19.31
C GLY A 14 2.61 -4.14 18.25
N SER A 15 2.65 -2.85 18.59
CA SER A 15 2.25 -1.80 17.66
C SER A 15 3.18 -1.66 16.46
N VAL A 16 4.46 -1.95 16.62
CA VAL A 16 5.44 -1.85 15.52
C VAL A 16 5.07 -2.76 14.36
N ALA A 17 4.66 -4.00 14.63
CA ALA A 17 4.29 -4.94 13.57
C ALA A 17 3.06 -4.44 12.77
N PHE A 18 2.05 -3.92 13.47
CA PHE A 18 0.88 -3.34 12.80
C PHE A 18 1.23 -2.07 12.03
N ALA A 19 2.13 -1.25 12.58
CA ALA A 19 2.53 -0.02 11.92
C ALA A 19 3.19 -0.27 10.58
N GLN A 20 3.98 -1.34 10.44
CA GLN A 20 4.61 -1.70 9.18
C GLN A 20 3.59 -2.02 8.11
N GLU A 21 2.58 -2.82 8.42
CA GLU A 21 1.55 -3.17 7.46
C GLU A 21 0.65 -1.97 7.12
N ASN A 22 0.51 -1.02 8.03
CA ASN A 22 -0.33 0.15 7.83
C ASN A 22 0.40 1.35 7.26
N ARG A 23 1.70 1.24 7.00
CA ARG A 23 2.44 2.34 6.42
C ARG A 23 1.96 2.62 5.01
N PRO A 24 1.88 3.90 4.63
CA PRO A 24 1.53 4.24 3.27
C PRO A 24 2.56 3.74 2.28
N LEU A 25 2.08 3.33 1.13
CA LEU A 25 2.94 3.08 -0.02
C LEU A 25 3.31 4.43 -0.62
N GLU A 26 4.59 4.63 -0.89
CA GLU A 26 5.08 5.88 -1.42
C GLU A 26 5.15 5.81 -2.95
N VAL A 27 4.44 6.72 -3.60
CA VAL A 27 4.45 6.82 -5.06
C VAL A 27 5.46 7.87 -5.45
N GLY A 28 6.42 7.49 -6.29
CA GLY A 28 7.36 8.43 -6.86
C GLY A 28 6.83 9.01 -8.16
N PHE A 29 7.15 10.28 -8.42
CA PHE A 29 6.70 10.96 -9.62
C PHE A 29 7.89 11.62 -10.31
N ASP A 30 7.85 11.69 -11.64
CA ASP A 30 8.84 12.42 -12.41
C ASP A 30 8.49 13.91 -12.53
N ALA A 31 9.30 14.65 -13.27
CA ALA A 31 9.11 16.09 -13.42
C ALA A 31 7.81 16.45 -14.15
N GLU A 32 7.28 15.54 -14.95
CA GLU A 32 6.02 15.73 -15.68
C GLU A 32 4.81 15.31 -14.85
N GLY A 33 5.02 14.80 -13.64
CA GLY A 33 3.94 14.35 -12.79
C GLY A 33 3.44 12.94 -13.08
N CYS A 34 4.20 12.13 -13.81
CA CYS A 34 3.86 10.75 -14.07
C CYS A 34 4.45 9.84 -12.97
N PRO A 35 3.70 8.84 -12.48
CA PRO A 35 4.24 7.92 -11.49
C PRO A 35 5.37 7.10 -12.08
N THR A 36 6.42 6.88 -11.30
CA THR A 36 7.60 6.14 -11.73
C THR A 36 7.89 4.91 -10.89
N GLY A 37 7.22 4.76 -9.77
CA GLY A 37 7.40 3.61 -8.90
C GLY A 37 6.56 3.73 -7.65
N VAL A 38 6.37 2.58 -6.99
CA VAL A 38 5.69 2.50 -5.69
C VAL A 38 6.61 1.74 -4.76
N THR A 39 6.93 2.34 -3.62
CA THR A 39 7.80 1.70 -2.64
C THR A 39 7.08 1.43 -1.34
N SER A 40 7.41 0.30 -0.73
CA SER A 40 6.97 -0.04 0.60
C SER A 40 8.21 -0.39 1.42
N ALA A 41 8.44 0.38 2.47
CA ALA A 41 9.70 0.33 3.18
C ALA A 41 10.02 -1.00 3.86
N ASP A 42 9.02 -1.82 4.15
CA ASP A 42 9.19 -2.99 5.00
C ASP A 42 8.53 -4.26 4.49
N ASP A 43 8.35 -4.39 3.18
CA ASP A 43 7.71 -5.58 2.64
C ASP A 43 8.71 -6.69 2.41
N SER A 44 8.64 -7.68 3.27
CA SER A 44 9.53 -8.83 3.24
C SER A 44 9.04 -9.96 2.35
N CYS A 45 7.88 -9.84 1.73
CA CYS A 45 7.34 -10.89 0.87
C CYS A 45 7.73 -10.75 -0.58
N GLY A 46 8.45 -9.70 -0.91
CA GLY A 46 8.87 -9.45 -2.27
C GLY A 46 10.04 -10.32 -2.65
N ASN A 47 9.77 -11.49 -3.19
CA ASN A 47 10.78 -12.38 -3.73
C ASN A 47 11.02 -12.15 -5.21
N GLY A 48 10.41 -11.12 -5.76
CA GLY A 48 10.55 -10.81 -7.16
C GLY A 48 11.79 -10.01 -7.48
N PRO A 49 12.13 -9.92 -8.74
CA PRO A 49 13.28 -9.13 -9.18
C PRO A 49 13.08 -7.63 -8.99
N ASP A 50 11.87 -7.18 -8.72
CA ASP A 50 11.56 -5.77 -8.54
C ASP A 50 10.87 -5.54 -7.20
N PRO A 51 11.66 -5.40 -6.11
CA PRO A 51 11.10 -5.23 -4.78
C PRO A 51 10.39 -3.89 -4.57
N PHE A 52 10.54 -2.95 -5.48
CA PHE A 52 9.97 -1.63 -5.32
C PHE A 52 8.50 -1.56 -5.73
N ASP A 53 8.05 -2.49 -6.56
CA ASP A 53 6.70 -2.45 -7.09
C ASP A 53 5.78 -3.51 -6.51
N VAL A 54 6.26 -4.28 -5.54
CA VAL A 54 5.48 -5.34 -4.90
C VAL A 54 5.34 -5.05 -3.43
N ALA A 55 4.12 -4.89 -2.98
CA ALA A 55 3.79 -4.71 -1.57
C ALA A 55 3.04 -5.94 -1.06
N CYS A 56 3.20 -6.25 0.22
CA CYS A 56 2.50 -7.37 0.85
C CYS A 56 1.47 -6.85 1.82
N ARG A 57 0.25 -7.32 1.68
CA ARG A 57 -0.84 -6.92 2.57
C ARG A 57 -1.74 -8.11 2.85
N SER A 58 -2.33 -8.11 4.03
CA SER A 58 -3.31 -9.14 4.42
C SER A 58 -4.65 -8.86 3.79
N ASN A 59 -5.45 -9.90 3.59
CA ASN A 59 -6.83 -9.75 3.16
C ASN A 59 -7.60 -8.86 4.14
N GLY A 60 -8.31 -7.89 3.62
CA GLY A 60 -9.07 -6.93 4.42
C GLY A 60 -8.26 -5.73 4.90
N ALA A 61 -6.97 -5.67 4.61
CA ALA A 61 -6.14 -4.55 5.03
C ALA A 61 -6.52 -3.28 4.28
N VAL A 62 -6.46 -2.16 5.00
CA VAL A 62 -6.58 -0.83 4.40
C VAL A 62 -5.21 -0.41 3.90
N VAL A 63 -5.12 -0.16 2.62
CA VAL A 63 -3.88 0.25 1.97
C VAL A 63 -3.99 1.73 1.60
N ARG A 64 -2.95 2.49 1.90
CA ARG A 64 -2.89 3.92 1.60
C ARG A 64 -1.70 4.21 0.71
N TRP A 65 -1.88 5.11 -0.22
CA TRP A 65 -0.82 5.61 -1.09
C TRP A 65 -0.64 7.09 -0.87
N ALA A 66 0.62 7.53 -0.84
CA ALA A 66 0.99 8.93 -0.67
C ALA A 66 1.95 9.35 -1.78
N PRO A 67 1.93 10.60 -2.23
CA PRO A 67 1.02 11.67 -1.83
C PRO A 67 -0.33 11.57 -2.55
N GLY A 68 -1.40 11.61 -1.78
CA GLY A 68 -2.76 11.45 -2.31
C GLY A 68 -3.16 12.54 -3.29
N ASP A 69 -2.64 13.74 -3.10
CA ASP A 69 -2.98 14.89 -3.95
C ASP A 69 -2.51 14.72 -5.39
N ALA A 70 -1.46 13.93 -5.62
CA ALA A 70 -0.94 13.68 -6.95
C ALA A 70 -1.60 12.47 -7.63
N ILE A 71 -2.41 11.73 -6.89
CA ILE A 71 -3.08 10.53 -7.38
C ILE A 71 -4.52 10.87 -7.74
N GLY A 72 -4.88 10.62 -8.99
CA GLY A 72 -6.26 10.79 -9.44
C GLY A 72 -7.12 9.60 -9.07
N GLU A 73 -6.61 8.41 -9.30
CA GLU A 73 -7.36 7.18 -9.07
C GLU A 73 -6.41 6.00 -8.91
N ILE A 74 -6.80 5.02 -8.10
CA ILE A 74 -6.16 3.70 -8.08
C ILE A 74 -7.26 2.67 -8.27
N ARG A 75 -7.01 1.71 -9.18
CA ARG A 75 -7.99 0.66 -9.45
C ARG A 75 -7.30 -0.64 -9.81
N ALA A 76 -7.90 -1.75 -9.40
CA ALA A 76 -7.42 -3.05 -9.81
C ALA A 76 -7.67 -3.26 -11.30
N LYS A 77 -6.74 -3.94 -11.97
CA LYS A 77 -6.89 -4.29 -13.38
C LYS A 77 -7.97 -5.35 -13.53
N GLN A 78 -8.67 -5.32 -14.64
CA GLN A 78 -9.62 -6.36 -14.99
C GLN A 78 -8.90 -7.69 -15.10
N GLY A 79 -9.46 -8.72 -14.48
CA GLY A 79 -8.87 -10.05 -14.48
C GLY A 79 -7.84 -10.27 -13.36
N SER A 80 -7.59 -9.27 -12.52
CA SER A 80 -6.73 -9.44 -11.35
C SER A 80 -7.35 -10.46 -10.39
N PRO A 81 -6.59 -11.44 -9.87
CA PRO A 81 -7.12 -12.40 -8.88
C PRO A 81 -7.57 -11.72 -7.59
N GLY A 82 -6.81 -10.76 -7.11
CA GLY A 82 -7.19 -9.96 -5.96
C GLY A 82 -7.89 -8.69 -6.38
N GLU A 83 -8.59 -8.07 -5.45
CA GLU A 83 -9.42 -6.91 -5.69
C GLU A 83 -9.08 -5.76 -4.76
N LEU A 84 -9.41 -4.55 -5.21
CA LEU A 84 -9.42 -3.34 -4.40
C LEU A 84 -10.85 -2.80 -4.39
N HIS A 85 -11.32 -2.43 -3.20
CA HIS A 85 -12.63 -1.81 -3.08
C HIS A 85 -12.60 -0.69 -2.07
N SER A 86 -13.69 0.06 -1.99
CA SER A 86 -13.83 1.21 -1.08
C SER A 86 -12.70 2.21 -1.27
N CYS A 87 -12.32 2.42 -2.52
CA CYS A 87 -11.23 3.33 -2.87
C CYS A 87 -11.69 4.78 -2.80
N ARG A 88 -10.88 5.64 -2.16
CA ARG A 88 -11.22 7.05 -2.01
C ARG A 88 -10.02 7.86 -1.53
N HIS A 89 -10.10 9.17 -1.68
CA HIS A 89 -9.14 10.08 -1.07
C HIS A 89 -9.48 10.29 0.41
N VAL A 90 -8.47 10.24 1.26
CA VAL A 90 -8.63 10.47 2.70
C VAL A 90 -7.40 11.23 3.20
N SER A 91 -7.58 12.49 3.57
CA SER A 91 -6.56 13.28 4.30
C SER A 91 -5.14 13.17 3.75
N GLY A 92 -4.96 13.45 2.47
CA GLY A 92 -3.63 13.43 1.85
C GLY A 92 -3.18 12.07 1.35
N PHE A 93 -4.03 11.05 1.47
CA PHE A 93 -3.78 9.71 0.97
C PHE A 93 -4.87 9.32 -0.03
N TYR A 94 -4.55 8.38 -0.88
CA TYR A 94 -5.56 7.59 -1.57
C TYR A 94 -5.58 6.23 -0.90
N GLN A 95 -6.76 5.70 -0.54
CA GLN A 95 -6.83 4.43 0.17
C GLN A 95 -7.86 3.49 -0.45
N CYS A 96 -7.57 2.20 -0.35
CA CYS A 96 -8.48 1.11 -0.74
C CYS A 96 -8.41 0.01 0.30
N VAL A 97 -9.36 -0.92 0.22
CA VAL A 97 -9.33 -2.16 0.99
C VAL A 97 -8.94 -3.28 0.04
N VAL A 98 -7.99 -4.12 0.45
CA VAL A 98 -7.53 -5.28 -0.31
C VAL A 98 -8.40 -6.47 0.01
N GLN A 99 -8.78 -7.23 -1.02
CA GLN A 99 -9.57 -8.44 -0.84
C GLN A 99 -9.10 -9.54 -1.77
N GLY A 100 -8.94 -10.75 -1.23
CA GLY A 100 -8.54 -11.91 -2.01
C GLY A 100 -7.97 -13.00 -1.12
N ASN A 101 -7.53 -14.07 -1.74
CA ASN A 101 -6.95 -15.21 -1.05
C ASN A 101 -5.46 -15.04 -0.88
N VAL A 102 -4.89 -15.77 0.08
CA VAL A 102 -3.44 -15.80 0.29
C VAL A 102 -2.74 -16.18 -1.00
N ASN A 103 -1.70 -15.44 -1.34
CA ASN A 103 -0.91 -15.56 -2.56
C ASN A 103 -1.57 -15.00 -3.82
N ASP A 104 -2.80 -14.52 -3.74
CA ASP A 104 -3.37 -13.77 -4.86
C ASP A 104 -2.59 -12.47 -5.05
N GLU A 105 -2.48 -12.07 -6.30
CA GLU A 105 -1.92 -10.75 -6.64
C GLU A 105 -3.03 -9.80 -7.03
N VAL A 106 -2.90 -8.58 -6.56
CA VAL A 106 -3.71 -7.46 -7.03
C VAL A 106 -2.85 -6.68 -8.01
N MET A 107 -3.11 -6.87 -9.29
CA MET A 107 -2.50 -6.05 -10.34
C MET A 107 -3.35 -4.79 -10.46
N TYR A 108 -2.73 -3.62 -10.33
CA TYR A 108 -3.51 -2.40 -10.30
C TYR A 108 -2.81 -1.27 -11.04
N ASP A 109 -3.55 -0.21 -11.29
CA ASP A 109 -3.01 1.00 -11.88
C ASP A 109 -3.05 2.14 -10.87
N VAL A 110 -1.95 2.85 -10.74
CA VAL A 110 -1.91 4.17 -10.14
C VAL A 110 -2.03 5.18 -11.27
N ILE A 111 -3.08 5.97 -11.25
CA ILE A 111 -3.33 6.97 -12.28
C ILE A 111 -3.15 8.34 -11.65
N ALA A 112 -2.17 9.08 -12.14
CA ALA A 112 -1.91 10.43 -11.66
C ALA A 112 -3.04 11.38 -12.04
N THR A 113 -3.09 12.53 -11.42
CA THR A 113 -4.09 13.55 -11.72
C THR A 113 -4.02 14.02 -13.18
N ASN A 114 -2.86 13.90 -13.81
CA ASN A 114 -2.69 14.22 -15.23
C ASN A 114 -3.02 13.06 -16.18
N GLY A 115 -3.43 11.91 -15.63
CA GLY A 115 -3.81 10.74 -16.41
C GLY A 115 -2.71 9.72 -16.68
N CYS A 116 -1.46 10.01 -16.30
CA CYS A 116 -0.37 9.07 -16.49
C CYS A 116 -0.56 7.82 -15.62
N PRO A 117 -0.46 6.60 -16.19
CA PRO A 117 -0.61 5.36 -15.40
C PRO A 117 0.72 4.74 -14.99
N TYR A 118 0.66 3.90 -13.95
CA TYR A 118 1.77 3.06 -13.51
C TYR A 118 1.23 1.74 -12.95
N ASP A 119 1.92 0.63 -13.16
CA ASP A 119 1.43 -0.74 -12.93
C ASP A 119 2.15 -1.47 -11.79
N PRO A 120 1.87 -1.20 -10.52
CA PRO A 120 2.44 -1.99 -9.42
C PRO A 120 1.57 -3.21 -9.08
N VAL A 121 2.01 -3.96 -8.05
CA VAL A 121 1.34 -5.18 -7.61
C VAL A 121 1.29 -5.22 -6.09
N ILE A 122 0.18 -5.70 -5.55
CA ILE A 122 0.07 -6.09 -4.14
C ILE A 122 -0.08 -7.61 -4.09
N ARG A 123 0.70 -8.26 -3.23
CA ARG A 123 0.53 -9.69 -2.96
C ARG A 123 -0.18 -9.86 -1.63
N ILE A 124 -1.20 -10.71 -1.61
CA ILE A 124 -1.97 -11.00 -0.40
C ILE A 124 -1.27 -12.13 0.36
N ARG A 125 -1.03 -11.90 1.63
CA ARG A 125 -0.37 -12.86 2.51
C ARG A 125 -1.26 -13.36 3.65
#